data_1d2554597e87818570eb282289b1e5d0
#
_entry.id   1d2554597e87818570eb282289b1e5d0
#
_cell.length_a   1.000
_cell.length_b   1.000
_cell.length_c   1.000
_cell.angle_alpha   90.00
_cell.angle_beta   90.00
_cell.angle_gamma   90.00
#
_symmetry.space_group_name_H-M   'P 1'
#
loop_
_entity.id
_entity.type
_entity.pdbx_description
1 polymer ?
#
loop_
_entity_poly.entity_id
_entity_poly.type
_entity_poly.pdbx_seq_one_letter_code
_entity_poly.pdbx_strand_id
1 'polypeptide(L)'
;VADANAGVDDPGRDGTGFAFGIGHDGDADRIVIVDADGAVVHEDTVLAILAEHYVDSSGVADPVVVTTPNASARIDERVEAAGGRVERVRLGALHEGVAAVRENTADAGRVADPRADDDLATDDRHTATDRTAVVFAAEPWKHVHPAFGGWIDGVCSAAVLARLVSTVGLEGLREPVTERPYRKVSVDCPDEAKTTVMNRLTAQLPSAFPSAAVDTDHGVRLEFPDASWALVRPSGTEPYVRVYAESDAVDELTEDVREVVEATVDAVA
;
A
#
# COMPACT_ATOMS: atom_id res chain seq x y z
N VAL A 1 8.26 7.97 21.99
CA VAL A 1 8.73 9.01 21.07
C VAL A 1 8.04 10.33 21.37
N ALA A 2 6.70 10.36 21.55
CA ALA A 2 5.96 11.57 21.95
C ALA A 2 6.48 12.19 23.26
N ASP A 3 6.90 11.35 24.23
CA ASP A 3 7.47 11.83 25.50
C ASP A 3 8.88 12.42 25.37
N ALA A 4 9.59 12.13 24.27
CA ALA A 4 10.93 12.68 24.04
C ALA A 4 10.90 14.17 23.67
N ASN A 5 9.77 14.68 23.19
CA ASN A 5 9.55 16.09 22.90
C ASN A 5 8.93 16.87 24.08
N ALA A 6 8.53 16.20 25.16
CA ALA A 6 7.96 16.84 26.33
C ALA A 6 9.05 17.64 27.09
N GLY A 7 9.11 18.95 26.86
CA GLY A 7 10.04 19.87 27.53
C GLY A 7 11.05 20.56 26.62
N VAL A 8 10.92 20.41 25.31
CA VAL A 8 11.69 21.22 24.33
C VAL A 8 10.82 22.41 23.93
N ASP A 9 11.27 23.60 24.19
CA ASP A 9 10.63 24.83 23.74
C ASP A 9 10.55 24.83 22.21
N ASP A 10 9.38 25.04 21.66
CA ASP A 10 8.97 25.13 20.25
C ASP A 10 10.12 24.85 19.23
N PRO A 11 10.21 23.64 18.65
CA PRO A 11 11.30 23.23 17.77
C PRO A 11 11.45 24.05 16.48
N GLY A 12 10.46 24.87 16.15
CA GLY A 12 10.50 25.74 14.97
C GLY A 12 11.22 27.07 15.18
N ARG A 13 11.59 27.42 16.43
CA ARG A 13 12.11 28.76 16.74
C ARG A 13 13.61 28.88 16.93
N ASP A 14 14.29 27.85 17.37
CA ASP A 14 15.72 27.90 17.71
C ASP A 14 16.61 26.88 17.01
N GLY A 15 16.04 26.03 16.14
CA GLY A 15 16.80 25.01 15.41
C GLY A 15 17.32 23.85 16.25
N THR A 16 16.86 23.71 17.51
CA THR A 16 17.25 22.62 18.43
C THR A 16 16.21 21.48 18.48
N GLY A 17 15.08 21.61 17.75
CA GLY A 17 14.02 20.61 17.69
C GLY A 17 14.33 19.44 16.77
N PHE A 18 13.58 18.35 16.98
CA PHE A 18 13.64 17.18 16.10
C PHE A 18 12.81 17.44 14.83
N ALA A 19 13.34 17.07 13.65
CA ALA A 19 12.61 17.15 12.39
C ALA A 19 11.52 16.08 12.30
N PHE A 20 11.75 14.88 12.87
CA PHE A 20 10.82 13.76 12.98
C PHE A 20 11.40 12.69 13.92
N GLY A 21 10.55 11.73 14.29
CA GLY A 21 10.94 10.56 15.08
C GLY A 21 10.69 9.27 14.30
N ILE A 22 11.49 8.25 14.58
CA ILE A 22 11.36 6.91 14.02
C ILE A 22 11.21 5.91 15.15
N GLY A 23 10.22 5.02 15.03
CA GLY A 23 10.03 3.87 15.90
C GLY A 23 10.10 2.56 15.12
N HIS A 24 10.66 1.53 15.75
CA HIS A 24 10.66 0.16 15.24
C HIS A 24 10.11 -0.79 16.30
N ASP A 25 9.66 -1.94 15.88
CA ASP A 25 9.37 -3.07 16.77
C ASP A 25 10.63 -3.90 17.09
N GLY A 26 10.47 -5.08 17.73
CA GLY A 26 11.59 -5.81 18.32
C GLY A 26 12.63 -6.35 17.34
N ASP A 27 12.27 -6.62 16.10
CA ASP A 27 13.13 -7.11 15.02
C ASP A 27 13.35 -6.08 13.91
N ALA A 28 12.79 -4.86 14.10
CA ALA A 28 12.92 -3.72 13.19
C ALA A 28 12.45 -4.00 11.75
N ASP A 29 11.53 -4.94 11.57
CA ASP A 29 10.87 -5.18 10.29
C ASP A 29 9.81 -4.11 10.00
N ARG A 30 9.22 -3.48 11.04
CA ARG A 30 8.24 -2.40 10.94
C ARG A 30 8.83 -1.03 11.25
N ILE A 31 8.18 0.00 10.70
CA ILE A 31 8.56 1.39 10.92
C ILE A 31 7.33 2.25 11.22
N VAL A 32 7.45 3.14 12.19
CA VAL A 32 6.49 4.20 12.50
C VAL A 32 7.21 5.54 12.43
N ILE A 33 6.61 6.52 11.80
CA ILE A 33 7.11 7.89 11.72
C ILE A 33 6.26 8.79 12.59
N VAL A 34 6.92 9.66 13.35
CA VAL A 34 6.30 10.68 14.19
C VAL A 34 6.84 12.03 13.76
N ASP A 35 5.97 13.00 13.51
CA ASP A 35 6.37 14.35 13.15
C ASP A 35 6.94 15.16 14.32
N ALA A 36 7.33 16.41 14.07
CA ALA A 36 7.92 17.28 15.06
C ALA A 36 6.96 17.61 16.23
N ASP A 37 5.66 17.58 15.99
CA ASP A 37 4.61 17.83 16.98
C ASP A 37 4.26 16.59 17.82
N GLY A 38 4.86 15.44 17.49
CA GLY A 38 4.61 14.17 18.17
C GLY A 38 3.43 13.38 17.61
N ALA A 39 2.82 13.82 16.50
CA ALA A 39 1.76 13.08 15.83
C ALA A 39 2.31 11.95 14.95
N VAL A 40 1.64 10.81 14.96
CA VAL A 40 2.01 9.69 14.08
C VAL A 40 1.60 10.02 12.64
N VAL A 41 2.56 9.98 11.72
CA VAL A 41 2.28 10.05 10.28
C VAL A 41 1.62 8.75 9.85
N HIS A 42 0.52 8.85 9.11
CA HIS A 42 -0.23 7.68 8.67
C HIS A 42 0.66 6.74 7.84
N GLU A 43 0.55 5.43 8.06
CA GLU A 43 1.37 4.42 7.36
C GLU A 43 1.28 4.53 5.84
N ASP A 44 0.09 4.75 5.30
CA ASP A 44 -0.10 4.87 3.85
C ASP A 44 0.47 6.17 3.28
N THR A 45 0.62 7.23 4.10
CA THR A 45 1.35 8.45 3.71
C THR A 45 2.84 8.17 3.58
N VAL A 46 3.41 7.47 4.55
CA VAL A 46 4.81 7.02 4.50
C VAL A 46 5.05 6.12 3.28
N LEU A 47 4.10 5.22 3.02
CA LEU A 47 4.13 4.29 1.91
C LEU A 47 4.06 5.02 0.56
N ALA A 48 3.16 6.01 0.42
CA ALA A 48 3.03 6.83 -0.78
C ALA A 48 4.32 7.62 -1.08
N ILE A 49 4.93 8.23 -0.06
CA ILE A 49 6.20 8.96 -0.18
C ILE A 49 7.34 8.04 -0.67
N LEU A 50 7.46 6.87 -0.06
CA LEU A 50 8.51 5.91 -0.47
C LEU A 50 8.26 5.35 -1.86
N ALA A 51 7.01 4.99 -2.17
CA ALA A 51 6.61 4.45 -3.47
C ALA A 51 6.93 5.44 -4.60
N GLU A 52 6.50 6.69 -4.47
CA GLU A 52 6.82 7.76 -5.42
C GLU A 52 8.33 7.91 -5.59
N HIS A 53 9.07 8.00 -4.50
CA HIS A 53 10.53 8.13 -4.55
C HIS A 53 11.20 6.99 -5.34
N TYR A 54 10.76 5.75 -5.12
CA TYR A 54 11.32 4.59 -5.83
C TYR A 54 10.92 4.57 -7.31
N VAL A 55 9.72 4.99 -7.65
CA VAL A 55 9.29 5.14 -9.05
C VAL A 55 10.16 6.19 -9.75
N ASP A 56 10.26 7.39 -9.21
CA ASP A 56 11.03 8.52 -9.78
C ASP A 56 12.51 8.19 -9.95
N SER A 57 13.10 7.49 -8.99
CA SER A 57 14.54 7.19 -8.98
C SER A 57 14.92 5.90 -9.70
N SER A 58 13.96 5.10 -10.16
CA SER A 58 14.22 3.75 -10.68
C SER A 58 14.92 3.72 -12.03
N GLY A 59 14.64 4.67 -12.91
CA GLY A 59 15.05 4.63 -14.32
C GLY A 59 14.46 3.46 -15.12
N VAL A 60 13.43 2.79 -14.59
CA VAL A 60 12.71 1.66 -15.20
C VAL A 60 11.58 2.20 -16.07
N ALA A 61 11.33 1.58 -17.25
CA ALA A 61 10.29 2.04 -18.17
C ALA A 61 8.88 1.79 -17.65
N ASP A 62 8.65 0.67 -16.96
CA ASP A 62 7.38 0.31 -16.32
C ASP A 62 7.65 -0.06 -14.84
N PRO A 63 7.81 0.94 -13.96
CA PRO A 63 8.04 0.71 -12.55
C PRO A 63 6.76 0.27 -11.84
N VAL A 64 6.84 -0.85 -11.12
CA VAL A 64 5.72 -1.45 -10.40
C VAL A 64 5.93 -1.32 -8.90
N VAL A 65 4.90 -0.86 -8.22
CA VAL A 65 4.77 -0.92 -6.77
C VAL A 65 3.79 -2.03 -6.40
N VAL A 66 4.21 -2.97 -5.57
CA VAL A 66 3.34 -4.05 -5.09
C VAL A 66 2.84 -3.71 -3.68
N THR A 67 1.53 -3.73 -3.47
CA THR A 67 0.92 -3.49 -2.16
C THR A 67 -0.25 -4.41 -1.88
N THR A 68 -1.00 -4.15 -0.81
CA THR A 68 -2.12 -4.96 -0.37
C THR A 68 -3.47 -4.24 -0.54
N PRO A 69 -4.59 -4.96 -0.60
CA PRO A 69 -5.89 -4.36 -0.92
C PRO A 69 -6.40 -3.37 0.13
N ASN A 70 -5.88 -3.42 1.36
CA ASN A 70 -6.23 -2.49 2.44
C ASN A 70 -5.34 -1.25 2.49
N ALA A 71 -4.41 -1.11 1.56
CA ALA A 71 -3.61 0.09 1.41
C ALA A 71 -4.40 1.19 0.68
N SER A 72 -4.13 2.43 1.04
CA SER A 72 -4.84 3.62 0.58
C SER A 72 -4.66 3.88 -0.93
N ALA A 73 -5.68 4.49 -1.54
CA ALA A 73 -5.62 4.98 -2.90
C ALA A 73 -4.63 6.14 -3.10
N ARG A 74 -4.21 6.83 -2.01
CA ARG A 74 -3.16 7.87 -2.08
C ARG A 74 -1.83 7.34 -2.63
N ILE A 75 -1.60 6.03 -2.48
CA ILE A 75 -0.42 5.36 -3.04
C ILE A 75 -0.52 5.31 -4.56
N ASP A 76 -1.70 4.93 -5.09
CA ASP A 76 -1.96 4.91 -6.53
C ASP A 76 -1.79 6.30 -7.12
N GLU A 77 -2.39 7.32 -6.50
CA GLU A 77 -2.30 8.72 -6.93
C GLU A 77 -0.83 9.17 -7.08
N ARG A 78 0.04 8.85 -6.10
CA ARG A 78 1.45 9.25 -6.14
C ARG A 78 2.27 8.43 -7.11
N VAL A 79 2.06 7.12 -7.16
CA VAL A 79 2.75 6.20 -8.07
C VAL A 79 2.41 6.51 -9.53
N GLU A 80 1.14 6.74 -9.85
CA GLU A 80 0.69 7.10 -11.19
C GLU A 80 1.22 8.48 -11.62
N ALA A 81 1.20 9.46 -10.71
CA ALA A 81 1.77 10.79 -10.97
C ALA A 81 3.28 10.73 -11.29
N ALA A 82 4.00 9.78 -10.70
CA ALA A 82 5.41 9.52 -10.99
C ALA A 82 5.65 8.63 -12.23
N GLY A 83 4.58 8.17 -12.90
CA GLY A 83 4.66 7.34 -14.11
C GLY A 83 4.80 5.83 -13.84
N GLY A 84 4.54 5.37 -12.62
CA GLY A 84 4.48 3.97 -12.26
C GLY A 84 3.06 3.42 -12.22
N ARG A 85 2.92 2.17 -11.78
CA ARG A 85 1.63 1.53 -11.53
C ARG A 85 1.65 0.70 -10.26
N VAL A 86 0.48 0.50 -9.67
CA VAL A 86 0.30 -0.30 -8.46
C VAL A 86 -0.30 -1.66 -8.81
N GLU A 87 0.28 -2.71 -8.27
CA GLU A 87 -0.31 -4.05 -8.24
C GLU A 87 -0.66 -4.46 -6.82
N ARG A 88 -1.89 -4.97 -6.61
CA ARG A 88 -2.34 -5.45 -5.31
C ARG A 88 -2.29 -6.94 -5.22
N VAL A 89 -1.76 -7.43 -4.11
CA VAL A 89 -1.66 -8.85 -3.80
C VAL A 89 -2.31 -9.15 -2.47
N ARG A 90 -2.71 -10.39 -2.25
CA ARG A 90 -3.31 -10.82 -0.97
C ARG A 90 -2.40 -10.46 0.21
N LEU A 91 -3.00 -10.04 1.32
CA LEU A 91 -2.27 -9.77 2.57
C LEU A 91 -1.37 -10.94 2.95
N GLY A 92 -0.14 -10.63 3.31
CA GLY A 92 0.91 -11.59 3.64
C GLY A 92 1.56 -12.26 2.42
N ALA A 93 1.19 -11.85 1.20
CA ALA A 93 1.69 -12.43 -0.06
C ALA A 93 2.61 -11.48 -0.85
N LEU A 94 3.23 -10.49 -0.18
CA LEU A 94 4.12 -9.53 -0.87
C LEU A 94 5.25 -10.21 -1.64
N HIS A 95 5.87 -11.23 -1.05
CA HIS A 95 6.98 -11.95 -1.70
C HIS A 95 6.51 -12.70 -2.95
N GLU A 96 5.33 -13.32 -2.90
CA GLU A 96 4.72 -14.01 -4.03
C GLU A 96 4.37 -13.01 -5.14
N GLY A 97 3.83 -11.83 -4.79
CA GLY A 97 3.53 -10.76 -5.74
C GLY A 97 4.78 -10.22 -6.43
N VAL A 98 5.84 -9.94 -5.67
CA VAL A 98 7.13 -9.52 -6.23
C VAL A 98 7.71 -10.59 -7.16
N ALA A 99 7.60 -11.87 -6.79
CA ALA A 99 8.05 -12.97 -7.63
C ALA A 99 7.24 -13.08 -8.92
N ALA A 100 5.90 -13.01 -8.84
CA ALA A 100 5.01 -13.10 -9.99
C ALA A 100 5.28 -12.00 -11.04
N VAL A 101 5.48 -10.75 -10.61
CA VAL A 101 5.87 -9.67 -11.53
C VAL A 101 7.20 -9.96 -12.22
N ARG A 102 8.18 -10.49 -11.48
CA ARG A 102 9.49 -10.86 -12.03
C ARG A 102 9.42 -12.00 -13.05
N GLU A 103 8.59 -13.01 -12.79
CA GLU A 103 8.38 -14.16 -13.67
C GLU A 103 7.69 -13.75 -14.97
N ASN A 104 6.62 -12.94 -14.86
CA ASN A 104 5.89 -12.42 -16.03
C ASN A 104 6.77 -11.58 -16.95
N THR A 105 7.75 -10.86 -16.39
CA THR A 105 8.71 -10.07 -17.17
C THR A 105 9.82 -10.92 -17.80
N ALA A 106 10.22 -11.99 -17.14
CA ALA A 106 11.20 -12.93 -17.71
C ALA A 106 10.62 -13.72 -18.88
N ASP A 107 9.33 -14.07 -18.85
CA ASP A 107 8.65 -14.75 -19.95
C ASP A 107 8.33 -13.82 -21.14
N ALA A 108 8.01 -12.55 -20.88
CA ALA A 108 7.78 -11.55 -21.94
C ALA A 108 9.05 -11.29 -22.79
N GLY A 109 10.23 -11.48 -22.20
CA GLY A 109 11.53 -11.41 -22.92
C GLY A 109 11.89 -12.66 -23.69
N ARG A 110 11.15 -13.77 -23.51
CA ARG A 110 11.33 -15.04 -24.24
C ARG A 110 10.29 -15.19 -25.37
N VAL A 111 10.31 -14.31 -26.35
CA VAL A 111 9.75 -14.67 -27.65
C VAL A 111 10.74 -15.64 -28.27
N ALA A 112 10.43 -16.93 -28.20
CA ALA A 112 11.21 -17.97 -28.85
C ALA A 112 11.26 -17.68 -30.37
N ASP A 113 12.41 -17.24 -30.86
CA ASP A 113 12.73 -17.31 -32.27
C ASP A 113 13.09 -18.78 -32.60
N PRO A 114 12.25 -19.52 -33.34
CA PRO A 114 12.52 -20.91 -33.67
C PRO A 114 13.70 -21.10 -34.64
N ARG A 115 14.50 -20.05 -34.91
CA ARG A 115 15.61 -20.03 -35.86
C ARG A 115 16.94 -19.55 -35.26
N ALA A 116 17.03 -19.37 -33.95
CA ALA A 116 18.31 -19.04 -33.33
C ALA A 116 19.21 -20.26 -33.33
N ASP A 117 20.16 -20.30 -34.28
CA ASP A 117 21.32 -21.16 -34.26
C ASP A 117 22.23 -20.81 -33.06
N ASP A 118 22.67 -21.84 -32.39
CA ASP A 118 23.33 -21.87 -31.06
C ASP A 118 24.81 -21.46 -31.15
N ASP A 119 25.12 -20.30 -31.74
CA ASP A 119 26.49 -19.76 -31.71
C ASP A 119 26.45 -18.24 -31.97
N LEU A 120 26.43 -17.49 -30.90
CA LEU A 120 27.08 -16.18 -30.71
C LEU A 120 26.53 -15.57 -29.41
N ALA A 121 27.38 -15.55 -28.37
CA ALA A 121 27.14 -14.71 -27.19
C ALA A 121 27.07 -13.25 -27.61
N THR A 122 25.89 -12.79 -27.99
CA THR A 122 25.60 -11.38 -28.13
C THR A 122 25.39 -10.80 -26.76
N ASP A 123 26.24 -9.83 -26.45
CA ASP A 123 26.21 -8.90 -25.33
C ASP A 123 24.78 -8.29 -25.16
N ASP A 124 23.91 -9.02 -24.43
CA ASP A 124 22.55 -8.59 -24.08
C ASP A 124 22.63 -7.46 -23.04
N ARG A 125 23.23 -6.33 -23.43
CA ARG A 125 22.97 -5.03 -22.83
C ARG A 125 21.60 -4.53 -23.32
N HIS A 126 20.52 -5.25 -22.97
CA HIS A 126 19.21 -4.63 -22.88
C HIS A 126 19.32 -3.56 -21.79
N THR A 127 19.30 -2.32 -22.22
CA THR A 127 19.36 -1.17 -21.32
C THR A 127 18.24 -1.32 -20.28
N ALA A 128 18.53 -1.05 -19.03
CA ALA A 128 17.57 -1.15 -17.90
C ALA A 128 16.28 -0.33 -18.12
N THR A 129 16.26 0.51 -19.14
CA THR A 129 15.18 1.40 -19.55
C THR A 129 13.99 0.71 -20.26
N ASP A 130 14.08 -0.56 -20.66
CA ASP A 130 13.00 -1.24 -21.42
C ASP A 130 12.30 -2.34 -20.61
N ARG A 131 12.44 -2.39 -19.29
CA ARG A 131 11.92 -3.48 -18.47
C ARG A 131 10.84 -3.02 -17.51
N THR A 132 9.83 -3.87 -17.31
CA THR A 132 8.96 -3.83 -16.13
C THR A 132 9.74 -4.35 -14.93
N ALA A 133 9.72 -3.64 -13.80
CA ALA A 133 10.33 -4.11 -12.57
C ALA A 133 9.58 -3.64 -11.33
N VAL A 134 9.55 -4.50 -10.31
CA VAL A 134 9.11 -4.09 -8.98
C VAL A 134 10.20 -3.23 -8.35
N VAL A 135 9.88 -1.96 -8.13
CA VAL A 135 10.80 -0.98 -7.55
C VAL A 135 10.61 -0.82 -6.04
N PHE A 136 9.40 -1.10 -5.55
CA PHE A 136 9.05 -1.07 -4.14
C PHE A 136 7.89 -2.04 -3.87
N ALA A 137 7.85 -2.64 -2.68
CA ALA A 137 6.69 -3.41 -2.25
C ALA A 137 6.41 -3.19 -0.76
N ALA A 138 5.14 -3.08 -0.37
CA ALA A 138 4.80 -2.78 1.01
C ALA A 138 3.41 -3.25 1.43
N GLU A 139 3.30 -3.67 2.68
CA GLU A 139 2.09 -3.62 3.49
C GLU A 139 2.18 -2.43 4.44
N PRO A 140 1.08 -1.90 4.97
CA PRO A 140 1.15 -0.91 6.03
C PRO A 140 2.15 -1.31 7.12
N TRP A 141 3.10 -0.43 7.44
CA TRP A 141 4.23 -0.62 8.36
C TRP A 141 5.36 -1.55 7.90
N LYS A 142 5.22 -2.33 6.83
CA LYS A 142 6.17 -3.33 6.38
C LYS A 142 6.60 -3.07 4.94
N HIS A 143 7.87 -2.80 4.73
CA HIS A 143 8.40 -2.37 3.44
C HIS A 143 9.48 -3.32 2.93
N VAL A 144 9.44 -3.64 1.65
CA VAL A 144 10.47 -4.38 0.91
C VAL A 144 11.12 -3.44 -0.09
N HIS A 145 12.43 -3.40 -0.07
CA HIS A 145 13.26 -2.56 -0.94
C HIS A 145 14.01 -3.43 -1.95
N PRO A 146 13.44 -3.75 -3.13
CA PRO A 146 14.00 -4.76 -4.05
C PRO A 146 15.43 -4.50 -4.50
N ALA A 147 15.85 -3.21 -4.52
CA ALA A 147 17.22 -2.84 -4.85
C ALA A 147 18.25 -3.23 -3.77
N PHE A 148 17.82 -3.42 -2.51
CA PHE A 148 18.67 -3.78 -1.38
C PHE A 148 18.52 -5.25 -1.00
N GLY A 149 17.29 -5.78 -1.10
CA GLY A 149 17.01 -7.17 -0.75
C GLY A 149 15.56 -7.55 -0.92
N GLY A 150 15.25 -8.85 -0.82
CA GLY A 150 13.90 -9.39 -0.95
C GLY A 150 13.19 -9.61 0.39
N TRP A 151 13.60 -8.94 1.45
CA TRP A 151 13.00 -9.05 2.79
C TRP A 151 12.36 -7.74 3.24
N ILE A 152 11.54 -7.82 4.28
CA ILE A 152 10.94 -6.65 4.92
C ILE A 152 12.01 -5.95 5.76
N ASP A 153 12.21 -4.63 5.56
CA ASP A 153 13.32 -3.87 6.13
C ASP A 153 12.88 -2.46 6.55
N GLY A 154 12.49 -2.31 7.80
CA GLY A 154 12.14 -1.01 8.38
C GLY A 154 13.36 -0.08 8.55
N VAL A 155 14.57 -0.64 8.74
CA VAL A 155 15.80 0.16 8.89
C VAL A 155 16.18 0.80 7.55
N CYS A 156 16.05 0.07 6.45
CA CYS A 156 16.24 0.63 5.11
C CYS A 156 15.24 1.78 4.86
N SER A 157 13.96 1.58 5.20
CA SER A 157 12.94 2.65 5.13
C SER A 157 13.33 3.87 5.92
N ALA A 158 13.83 3.69 7.15
CA ALA A 158 14.28 4.78 8.02
C ALA A 158 15.42 5.59 7.37
N ALA A 159 16.40 4.91 6.79
CA ALA A 159 17.54 5.56 6.14
C ALA A 159 17.11 6.36 4.89
N VAL A 160 16.22 5.79 4.06
CA VAL A 160 15.68 6.47 2.88
C VAL A 160 14.87 7.69 3.29
N LEU A 161 13.95 7.55 4.25
CA LEU A 161 13.15 8.67 4.75
C LEU A 161 14.00 9.77 5.37
N ALA A 162 14.99 9.42 6.19
CA ALA A 162 15.90 10.41 6.78
C ALA A 162 16.63 11.23 5.70
N ARG A 163 17.06 10.59 4.62
CA ARG A 163 17.65 11.26 3.47
C ARG A 163 16.65 12.20 2.78
N LEU A 164 15.42 11.73 2.52
CA LEU A 164 14.38 12.54 1.87
C LEU A 164 14.01 13.76 2.72
N VAL A 165 13.76 13.55 4.03
CA VAL A 165 13.46 14.63 4.98
C VAL A 165 14.60 15.66 5.05
N SER A 166 15.85 15.21 4.98
CA SER A 166 17.00 16.14 4.97
C SER A 166 17.05 17.05 3.75
N THR A 167 16.34 16.70 2.68
CA THR A 167 16.34 17.45 1.41
C THR A 167 15.19 18.45 1.33
N VAL A 168 13.98 18.04 1.66
CA VAL A 168 12.75 18.85 1.48
C VAL A 168 11.92 19.02 2.75
N GLY A 169 12.33 18.40 3.86
CA GLY A 169 11.56 18.36 5.09
C GLY A 169 10.40 17.35 5.04
N LEU A 170 9.89 16.95 6.21
CA LEU A 170 8.78 16.01 6.31
C LEU A 170 7.48 16.59 5.72
N GLU A 171 7.19 17.85 6.02
CA GLU A 171 6.01 18.56 5.49
C GLU A 171 6.06 18.66 3.96
N GLY A 172 7.23 18.97 3.38
CA GLY A 172 7.38 19.02 1.92
C GLY A 172 7.18 17.66 1.24
N LEU A 173 7.46 16.55 1.95
CA LEU A 173 7.16 15.19 1.47
C LEU A 173 5.68 14.84 1.58
N ARG A 174 4.99 15.36 2.59
CA ARG A 174 3.56 15.11 2.83
C ARG A 174 2.64 15.97 1.97
N GLU A 175 3.05 17.19 1.66
CA GLU A 175 2.22 18.17 0.95
C GLU A 175 1.58 17.63 -0.34
N PRO A 176 2.27 16.85 -1.20
CA PRO A 176 1.65 16.27 -2.38
C PRO A 176 0.74 15.07 -2.11
N VAL A 177 0.71 14.52 -0.88
CA VAL A 177 -0.08 13.33 -0.53
C VAL A 177 -1.45 13.75 -0.03
N THR A 178 -2.51 13.33 -0.72
CA THR A 178 -3.88 13.60 -0.27
C THR A 178 -4.24 12.69 0.90
N GLU A 179 -4.21 13.21 2.12
CA GLU A 179 -4.60 12.47 3.32
C GLU A 179 -6.11 12.61 3.56
N ARG A 180 -6.84 11.48 3.48
CA ARG A 180 -8.26 11.40 3.81
C ARG A 180 -8.47 10.64 5.12
N PRO A 181 -9.54 10.94 5.88
CA PRO A 181 -9.91 10.13 7.05
C PRO A 181 -10.09 8.66 6.70
N TYR A 182 -9.60 7.79 7.59
CA TYR A 182 -9.63 6.34 7.45
C TYR A 182 -10.38 5.70 8.60
N ARG A 183 -11.15 4.63 8.32
CA ARG A 183 -11.83 3.80 9.30
C ARG A 183 -11.60 2.32 9.02
N LYS A 184 -11.57 1.57 10.11
CA LYS A 184 -11.52 0.12 10.09
C LYS A 184 -12.48 -0.40 11.15
N VAL A 185 -13.50 -1.12 10.75
CA VAL A 185 -14.48 -1.75 11.63
C VAL A 185 -14.56 -3.25 11.37
N SER A 186 -15.06 -3.99 12.35
CA SER A 186 -15.26 -5.44 12.25
C SER A 186 -16.74 -5.74 12.50
N VAL A 187 -17.29 -6.61 11.68
CA VAL A 187 -18.65 -7.15 11.82
C VAL A 187 -18.53 -8.63 12.18
N ASP A 188 -19.11 -9.03 13.31
CA ASP A 188 -19.07 -10.42 13.76
C ASP A 188 -19.66 -11.35 12.69
N CYS A 189 -18.94 -12.38 12.35
CA CYS A 189 -19.33 -13.35 11.33
C CYS A 189 -18.71 -14.70 11.67
N PRO A 190 -19.51 -15.73 11.99
CA PRO A 190 -18.99 -17.05 12.25
C PRO A 190 -18.13 -17.58 11.09
N ASP A 191 -17.07 -18.31 11.40
CA ASP A 191 -16.12 -18.78 10.39
C ASP A 191 -16.79 -19.63 9.29
N GLU A 192 -17.75 -20.45 9.67
CA GLU A 192 -18.54 -21.27 8.74
C GLU A 192 -19.43 -20.44 7.80
N ALA A 193 -19.83 -19.23 8.18
CA ALA A 193 -20.67 -18.35 7.38
C ALA A 193 -19.88 -17.49 6.41
N LYS A 194 -18.59 -17.21 6.69
CA LYS A 194 -17.75 -16.26 5.95
C LYS A 194 -17.77 -16.46 4.43
N THR A 195 -17.60 -17.69 3.96
CA THR A 195 -17.58 -17.99 2.53
C THR A 195 -18.92 -17.64 1.86
N THR A 196 -20.03 -17.99 2.51
CA THR A 196 -21.36 -17.70 1.97
C THR A 196 -21.67 -16.20 2.01
N VAL A 197 -21.30 -15.53 3.10
CA VAL A 197 -21.43 -14.07 3.26
C VAL A 197 -20.64 -13.35 2.18
N MET A 198 -19.36 -13.66 2.00
CA MET A 198 -18.52 -13.02 0.99
C MET A 198 -19.05 -13.23 -0.43
N ASN A 199 -19.50 -14.44 -0.76
CA ASN A 199 -20.11 -14.74 -2.07
C ASN A 199 -21.37 -13.88 -2.33
N ARG A 200 -22.18 -13.61 -1.31
CA ARG A 200 -23.34 -12.71 -1.44
C ARG A 200 -22.92 -11.25 -1.57
N LEU A 201 -21.94 -10.80 -0.77
CA LEU A 201 -21.44 -9.44 -0.78
C LEU A 201 -20.82 -9.06 -2.13
N THR A 202 -20.21 -10.01 -2.85
CA THR A 202 -19.70 -9.80 -4.22
C THR A 202 -20.78 -9.31 -5.20
N ALA A 203 -22.04 -9.64 -4.98
CA ALA A 203 -23.16 -9.15 -5.79
C ALA A 203 -23.90 -7.96 -5.14
N GLN A 204 -24.02 -7.96 -3.82
CA GLN A 204 -24.83 -6.95 -3.11
C GLN A 204 -24.14 -5.60 -3.01
N LEU A 205 -22.82 -5.57 -2.71
CA LEU A 205 -22.07 -4.33 -2.60
C LEU A 205 -22.05 -3.54 -3.92
N PRO A 206 -21.73 -4.13 -5.09
CA PRO A 206 -21.83 -3.40 -6.35
C PRO A 206 -23.25 -2.88 -6.64
N SER A 207 -24.29 -3.61 -6.20
CA SER A 207 -25.68 -3.18 -6.38
C SER A 207 -26.07 -2.03 -5.45
N ALA A 208 -25.52 -1.99 -4.25
CA ALA A 208 -25.73 -0.91 -3.29
C ALA A 208 -24.94 0.36 -3.66
N PHE A 209 -23.77 0.19 -4.28
CA PHE A 209 -22.84 1.28 -4.66
C PHE A 209 -22.58 1.29 -6.19
N PRO A 210 -23.56 1.60 -7.02
CA PRO A 210 -23.46 1.48 -8.48
C PRO A 210 -22.50 2.47 -9.14
N SER A 211 -22.03 3.49 -8.43
CA SER A 211 -21.05 4.46 -8.90
C SER A 211 -19.60 4.01 -8.71
N ALA A 212 -19.37 2.98 -7.90
CA ALA A 212 -18.04 2.49 -7.60
C ALA A 212 -17.54 1.51 -8.67
N ALA A 213 -16.26 1.60 -9.04
CA ALA A 213 -15.55 0.50 -9.67
C ALA A 213 -15.32 -0.62 -8.64
N VAL A 214 -15.34 -1.87 -9.09
CA VAL A 214 -15.33 -3.02 -8.18
C VAL A 214 -14.18 -3.96 -8.55
N ASP A 215 -13.35 -4.29 -7.55
CA ASP A 215 -12.37 -5.35 -7.59
C ASP A 215 -12.76 -6.44 -6.57
N THR A 216 -12.71 -7.70 -6.98
CA THR A 216 -13.08 -8.86 -6.16
C THR A 216 -11.95 -9.86 -5.92
N ASP A 217 -10.75 -9.59 -6.35
CA ASP A 217 -9.62 -10.52 -6.29
C ASP A 217 -9.20 -10.83 -4.84
N HIS A 218 -9.36 -9.86 -3.93
CA HIS A 218 -8.88 -9.98 -2.56
C HIS A 218 -9.91 -9.59 -1.49
N GLY A 219 -11.17 -9.74 -1.79
CA GLY A 219 -12.34 -9.28 -1.04
C GLY A 219 -13.28 -8.55 -1.98
N VAL A 220 -14.07 -7.62 -1.49
CA VAL A 220 -14.85 -6.71 -2.34
C VAL A 220 -14.35 -5.30 -2.09
N ARG A 221 -13.58 -4.77 -3.03
CA ARG A 221 -13.08 -3.39 -3.00
C ARG A 221 -13.95 -2.54 -3.92
N LEU A 222 -14.40 -1.42 -3.38
CA LEU A 222 -15.19 -0.39 -4.06
C LEU A 222 -14.29 0.84 -4.19
N GLU A 223 -14.14 1.37 -5.39
CA GLU A 223 -13.38 2.59 -5.67
C GLU A 223 -14.32 3.62 -6.30
N PHE A 224 -14.44 4.77 -5.67
CA PHE A 224 -15.34 5.84 -6.09
C PHE A 224 -14.61 6.88 -6.94
N PRO A 225 -15.36 7.66 -7.78
CA PRO A 225 -14.75 8.66 -8.67
C PRO A 225 -14.00 9.80 -7.96
N ASP A 226 -14.26 10.02 -6.67
CA ASP A 226 -13.58 11.01 -5.81
C ASP A 226 -12.33 10.45 -5.12
N ALA A 227 -11.88 9.26 -5.54
CA ALA A 227 -10.80 8.49 -4.94
C ALA A 227 -11.09 7.99 -3.50
N SER A 228 -12.33 8.13 -2.99
CA SER A 228 -12.78 7.37 -1.82
C SER A 228 -12.80 5.88 -2.14
N TRP A 229 -12.61 5.06 -1.13
CA TRP A 229 -12.69 3.60 -1.32
C TRP A 229 -13.19 2.89 -0.08
N ALA A 230 -13.76 1.70 -0.27
CA ALA A 230 -14.07 0.76 0.79
C ALA A 230 -13.62 -0.65 0.41
N LEU A 231 -13.20 -1.43 1.39
CA LEU A 231 -12.83 -2.84 1.22
C LEU A 231 -13.55 -3.69 2.26
N VAL A 232 -14.23 -4.72 1.81
CA VAL A 232 -14.84 -5.74 2.67
C VAL A 232 -14.12 -7.06 2.44
N ARG A 233 -13.57 -7.65 3.52
CA ARG A 233 -12.90 -8.93 3.44
C ARG A 233 -13.02 -9.75 4.73
N PRO A 234 -12.96 -11.10 4.66
CA PRO A 234 -12.98 -11.92 5.85
C PRO A 234 -11.66 -11.80 6.62
N SER A 235 -11.73 -11.87 7.95
CA SER A 235 -10.54 -12.09 8.77
C SER A 235 -10.06 -13.53 8.60
N GLY A 236 -8.75 -13.73 8.46
CA GLY A 236 -8.17 -15.08 8.39
C GLY A 236 -8.00 -15.76 9.75
N THR A 237 -8.08 -15.01 10.85
CA THR A 237 -7.74 -15.49 12.19
C THR A 237 -8.85 -15.30 13.21
N GLU A 238 -9.87 -14.49 12.92
CA GLU A 238 -10.90 -14.08 13.87
C GLU A 238 -12.28 -14.21 13.24
N PRO A 239 -13.35 -14.50 14.02
CA PRO A 239 -14.70 -14.76 13.51
C PRO A 239 -15.44 -13.46 13.15
N TYR A 240 -14.91 -12.69 12.22
CA TYR A 240 -15.53 -11.47 11.70
C TYR A 240 -15.13 -11.18 10.25
N VAL A 241 -15.91 -10.31 9.61
CA VAL A 241 -15.61 -9.64 8.35
C VAL A 241 -15.13 -8.22 8.68
N ARG A 242 -14.09 -7.76 8.02
CA ARG A 242 -13.56 -6.40 8.17
C ARG A 242 -14.06 -5.50 7.06
N VAL A 243 -14.44 -4.29 7.46
CA VAL A 243 -14.70 -3.17 6.58
C VAL A 243 -13.61 -2.14 6.80
N TYR A 244 -12.97 -1.73 5.73
CA TYR A 244 -12.02 -0.63 5.67
C TYR A 244 -12.64 0.44 4.78
N ALA A 245 -12.48 1.70 5.13
CA ALA A 245 -12.93 2.81 4.30
C ALA A 245 -11.98 4.01 4.45
N GLU A 246 -11.83 4.76 3.37
CA GLU A 246 -11.14 6.04 3.33
C GLU A 246 -11.96 6.99 2.46
N SER A 247 -12.34 8.13 3.03
CA SER A 247 -13.21 9.13 2.39
C SER A 247 -13.21 10.40 3.22
N ASP A 248 -13.50 11.53 2.63
CA ASP A 248 -13.80 12.77 3.37
C ASP A 248 -15.06 12.62 4.23
N ALA A 249 -16.03 11.79 3.80
CA ALA A 249 -17.22 11.39 4.54
C ALA A 249 -17.08 9.96 5.10
N VAL A 250 -15.93 9.63 5.71
CA VAL A 250 -15.57 8.26 6.07
C VAL A 250 -16.55 7.57 7.02
N ASP A 251 -17.16 8.31 7.96
CA ASP A 251 -18.09 7.74 8.92
C ASP A 251 -19.40 7.32 8.23
N GLU A 252 -19.90 8.11 7.26
CA GLU A 252 -21.07 7.78 6.44
C GLU A 252 -20.79 6.58 5.54
N LEU A 253 -19.70 6.61 4.78
CA LEU A 253 -19.32 5.49 3.90
C LEU A 253 -19.12 4.19 4.68
N THR A 254 -18.48 4.25 5.85
CA THR A 254 -18.26 3.08 6.71
C THR A 254 -19.59 2.51 7.19
N GLU A 255 -20.51 3.36 7.60
CA GLU A 255 -21.84 2.96 8.09
C GLU A 255 -22.66 2.30 6.98
N ASP A 256 -22.74 2.94 5.81
CA ASP A 256 -23.47 2.39 4.65
C ASP A 256 -22.97 1.01 4.24
N VAL A 257 -21.64 0.83 4.19
CA VAL A 257 -21.04 -0.48 3.86
C VAL A 257 -21.30 -1.49 4.98
N ARG A 258 -21.17 -1.06 6.25
CA ARG A 258 -21.41 -1.91 7.43
C ARG A 258 -22.83 -2.44 7.44
N GLU A 259 -23.85 -1.62 7.16
CA GLU A 259 -25.25 -2.02 7.10
C GLU A 259 -25.49 -3.13 6.07
N VAL A 260 -24.88 -3.04 4.88
CA VAL A 260 -24.97 -4.10 3.85
C VAL A 260 -24.33 -5.40 4.34
N VAL A 261 -23.16 -5.29 5.01
CA VAL A 261 -22.46 -6.46 5.55
C VAL A 261 -23.28 -7.12 6.67
N GLU A 262 -23.78 -6.36 7.64
CA GLU A 262 -24.60 -6.86 8.76
C GLU A 262 -25.88 -7.55 8.25
N ALA A 263 -26.62 -6.89 7.36
CA ALA A 263 -27.82 -7.48 6.76
C ALA A 263 -27.52 -8.80 6.02
N THR A 264 -26.33 -8.90 5.40
CA THR A 264 -25.92 -10.12 4.71
C THR A 264 -25.54 -11.23 5.69
N VAL A 265 -24.84 -10.90 6.78
CA VAL A 265 -24.50 -11.85 7.85
C VAL A 265 -25.76 -12.38 8.49
N ASP A 266 -26.70 -11.50 8.90
CA ASP A 266 -27.96 -11.88 9.54
C ASP A 266 -28.83 -12.79 8.65
N ALA A 267 -28.74 -12.63 7.33
CA ALA A 267 -29.48 -13.48 6.38
C ALA A 267 -28.81 -14.84 6.11
N VAL A 268 -27.59 -15.08 6.62
CA VAL A 268 -26.80 -16.31 6.42
C VAL A 268 -26.63 -17.08 7.73
N ALA A 269 -26.42 -16.38 8.84
CA ALA A 269 -26.25 -16.95 10.18
C ALA A 269 -27.59 -17.39 10.76
#